data_128c5c430342e7f6e444a6a42d93c95b
#
_entry.id   128c5c430342e7f6e444a6a42d93c95b
#
_cell.length_a   1.000
_cell.length_b   1.000
_cell.length_c   1.000
_cell.angle_alpha   90.00
_cell.angle_beta   90.00
_cell.angle_gamma   90.00
#
_symmetry.space_group_name_H-M   'P 1'
#
loop_
_entity.id
_entity.type
_entity.pdbx_description
1 polymer ?
#
loop_
_entity_poly.entity_id
_entity_poly.type
_entity_poly.pdbx_seq_one_letter_code
_entity_poly.pdbx_strand_id
1 'polypeptide(L)'
;MSIREVREARGFGNARRYCLRMSTDAKIVIAPNGPYLVWGTPVELATIEPNADGASWEWTAGRAVPVGERYALCRCGASANKPFCDGTHAHNGFDGTETASRAPFAEQAKTLAGPGMILEDVEALCASARFCDVADSIWTSIERVDDPAERDLVIHEATHCPSGRLVVRDTATGAPHEPVFAASIGLVEDPAKTCSGPLYVRGGIPVVSADGSAYEVRNRVALCRRGESKNKPFCDGSHVDIGFSDGLS
;
A
#
# COMPACT_ATOMS: atom_id res chain seq x y z
N MET A 1 48.79 -33.52 -16.20
CA MET A 1 47.85 -34.65 -16.11
C MET A 1 46.80 -34.23 -15.11
N SER A 2 45.56 -34.06 -15.35
CA SER A 2 44.60 -34.22 -16.44
C SER A 2 43.45 -33.24 -16.15
N ILE A 3 43.16 -32.48 -17.15
CA ILE A 3 42.01 -31.50 -17.16
C ILE A 3 40.76 -32.34 -17.35
N ARG A 4 39.74 -32.13 -16.51
CA ARG A 4 38.37 -32.61 -16.77
C ARG A 4 37.49 -31.43 -17.06
N GLU A 5 37.05 -31.38 -18.30
CA GLU A 5 36.01 -30.54 -18.86
C GLU A 5 34.71 -30.70 -18.06
N VAL A 6 34.07 -29.56 -17.72
CA VAL A 6 32.67 -29.50 -17.33
C VAL A 6 31.91 -28.83 -18.45
N ARG A 7 31.00 -29.61 -19.05
CA ARG A 7 30.14 -29.26 -20.17
C ARG A 7 29.21 -28.08 -19.83
N GLU A 8 29.20 -27.11 -20.70
CA GLU A 8 28.20 -26.07 -20.79
C GLU A 8 26.80 -26.68 -21.03
N ALA A 9 25.84 -26.38 -20.18
CA ALA A 9 24.43 -26.55 -20.45
C ALA A 9 23.89 -25.28 -21.10
N ARG A 10 23.60 -25.37 -22.38
CA ARG A 10 22.91 -24.33 -23.16
C ARG A 10 21.41 -24.35 -22.79
N GLY A 11 20.85 -23.16 -22.62
CA GLY A 11 19.45 -22.91 -22.88
C GLY A 11 18.65 -22.39 -21.68
N PHE A 12 18.56 -21.09 -21.55
CA PHE A 12 17.32 -20.46 -21.12
C PHE A 12 17.20 -19.08 -21.79
N GLY A 13 16.05 -18.90 -22.39
CA GLY A 13 15.72 -17.85 -23.30
C GLY A 13 15.73 -16.44 -22.69
N ASN A 14 15.73 -15.46 -23.58
CA ASN A 14 15.66 -14.02 -23.40
C ASN A 14 14.66 -13.57 -22.34
N ALA A 15 15.05 -13.50 -21.08
CA ALA A 15 14.43 -12.63 -20.11
C ALA A 15 14.87 -11.21 -20.46
N ARG A 16 14.02 -10.46 -21.15
CA ARG A 16 14.18 -9.00 -21.27
C ARG A 16 14.29 -8.44 -19.86
N ARG A 17 15.49 -8.07 -19.46
CA ARG A 17 15.73 -7.24 -18.29
C ARG A 17 15.02 -5.91 -18.53
N TYR A 18 13.82 -5.76 -17.99
CA TYR A 18 13.25 -4.44 -17.76
C TYR A 18 14.14 -3.76 -16.72
N CYS A 19 15.10 -2.99 -17.22
CA CYS A 19 15.84 -2.05 -16.40
C CYS A 19 14.81 -0.98 -15.99
N LEU A 20 14.19 -1.14 -14.82
CA LEU A 20 13.38 -0.11 -14.19
C LEU A 20 14.33 1.08 -13.92
N ARG A 21 14.39 2.02 -14.87
CA ARG A 21 14.91 3.35 -14.58
C ARG A 21 13.96 3.90 -13.52
N MET A 22 14.43 4.05 -12.29
CA MET A 22 13.74 4.81 -11.27
C MET A 22 13.53 6.21 -11.86
N SER A 23 12.29 6.53 -12.24
CA SER A 23 11.95 7.87 -12.69
C SER A 23 12.10 8.78 -11.48
N THR A 24 12.97 9.78 -11.58
CA THR A 24 13.11 10.84 -10.57
C THR A 24 11.87 11.71 -10.44
N ASP A 25 10.84 11.44 -11.25
CA ASP A 25 9.63 12.25 -11.39
C ASP A 25 8.35 11.54 -10.89
N ALA A 26 8.48 10.40 -10.21
CA ALA A 26 7.32 9.68 -9.67
C ALA A 26 6.56 10.55 -8.66
N LYS A 27 5.28 10.81 -8.93
CA LYS A 27 4.40 11.58 -8.04
C LYS A 27 2.93 11.30 -8.33
N ILE A 28 2.10 11.58 -7.34
CA ILE A 28 0.64 11.58 -7.44
C ILE A 28 0.15 13.00 -7.11
N VAL A 29 -0.63 13.61 -7.99
CA VAL A 29 -1.28 14.91 -7.75
C VAL A 29 -2.78 14.71 -7.74
N ILE A 30 -3.45 15.22 -6.71
CA ILE A 30 -4.89 15.12 -6.55
C ILE A 30 -5.54 16.25 -7.34
N ALA A 31 -6.38 15.94 -8.32
CA ALA A 31 -7.18 16.96 -8.98
C ALA A 31 -8.36 17.40 -8.08
N PRO A 32 -8.69 18.71 -8.02
CA PRO A 32 -9.84 19.18 -7.27
C PRO A 32 -11.13 18.46 -7.72
N ASN A 33 -11.85 17.83 -6.80
CA ASN A 33 -13.03 17.00 -7.09
C ASN A 33 -12.83 16.02 -8.27
N GLY A 34 -11.60 15.55 -8.48
CA GLY A 34 -11.21 14.78 -9.65
C GLY A 34 -10.34 13.57 -9.31
N PRO A 35 -9.68 13.01 -10.33
CA PRO A 35 -8.85 11.80 -10.22
C PRO A 35 -7.53 12.06 -9.49
N TYR A 36 -6.78 10.96 -9.29
CA TYR A 36 -5.35 11.02 -9.05
C TYR A 36 -4.62 11.11 -10.38
N LEU A 37 -3.85 12.17 -10.58
CA LEU A 37 -2.94 12.32 -11.71
C LEU A 37 -1.60 11.71 -11.31
N VAL A 38 -1.09 10.75 -12.08
CA VAL A 38 0.08 9.95 -11.74
C VAL A 38 1.16 10.09 -12.80
N TRP A 39 2.41 10.19 -12.36
CA TRP A 39 3.60 10.25 -13.21
C TRP A 39 4.59 9.15 -12.85
N GLY A 40 5.20 8.56 -13.87
CA GLY A 40 6.40 7.72 -13.75
C GLY A 40 6.28 6.50 -12.86
N THR A 41 5.07 6.03 -12.54
CA THR A 41 4.83 4.97 -11.58
C THR A 41 4.13 3.78 -12.23
N PRO A 42 4.67 2.55 -12.13
CA PRO A 42 3.99 1.34 -12.59
C PRO A 42 2.78 0.99 -11.70
N VAL A 43 1.79 0.33 -12.31
CA VAL A 43 0.58 -0.16 -11.64
C VAL A 43 0.46 -1.66 -11.84
N GLU A 44 0.09 -2.38 -10.78
CA GLU A 44 -0.15 -3.82 -10.81
C GLU A 44 -1.33 -4.19 -9.88
N LEU A 45 -1.89 -5.36 -10.04
CA LEU A 45 -2.79 -5.93 -9.03
C LEU A 45 -1.96 -6.33 -7.80
N ALA A 46 -2.54 -6.17 -6.62
CA ALA A 46 -1.95 -6.59 -5.35
C ALA A 46 -3.02 -7.31 -4.54
N THR A 47 -2.91 -8.64 -4.47
CA THR A 47 -3.90 -9.49 -3.81
C THR A 47 -3.46 -9.83 -2.39
N ILE A 48 -4.38 -9.74 -1.45
CA ILE A 48 -4.19 -10.21 -0.08
C ILE A 48 -4.39 -11.72 -0.06
N GLU A 49 -3.34 -12.46 0.29
CA GLU A 49 -3.39 -13.91 0.46
C GLU A 49 -3.57 -14.26 1.95
N PRO A 50 -4.53 -15.11 2.29
CA PRO A 50 -4.69 -15.57 3.67
C PRO A 50 -3.69 -16.67 4.01
N ASN A 51 -3.41 -16.82 5.33
CA ASN A 51 -2.75 -18.00 5.88
C ASN A 51 -3.74 -19.18 6.00
N ALA A 52 -3.28 -20.29 6.57
CA ALA A 52 -4.10 -21.49 6.77
C ALA A 52 -5.33 -21.26 7.67
N ASP A 53 -5.27 -20.28 8.54
CA ASP A 53 -6.35 -19.92 9.49
C ASP A 53 -7.29 -18.84 8.90
N GLY A 54 -7.02 -18.36 7.68
CA GLY A 54 -7.83 -17.36 6.99
C GLY A 54 -7.51 -15.90 7.33
N ALA A 55 -6.47 -15.65 8.13
CA ALA A 55 -5.99 -14.30 8.40
C ALA A 55 -5.18 -13.76 7.22
N SER A 56 -5.22 -12.44 6.99
CA SER A 56 -4.40 -11.80 5.95
C SER A 56 -2.92 -11.99 6.28
N TRP A 57 -2.17 -12.58 5.34
CA TRP A 57 -0.79 -13.00 5.64
C TRP A 57 0.24 -12.42 4.67
N GLU A 58 0.00 -12.51 3.37
CA GLU A 58 1.00 -12.16 2.38
C GLU A 58 0.41 -11.30 1.26
N TRP A 59 1.28 -10.63 0.51
CA TRP A 59 0.94 -9.89 -0.69
C TRP A 59 1.39 -10.66 -1.93
N THR A 60 0.43 -11.04 -2.80
CA THR A 60 0.75 -11.58 -4.11
C THR A 60 0.67 -10.47 -5.16
N ALA A 61 1.78 -10.25 -5.85
CA ALA A 61 1.81 -9.37 -7.01
C ALA A 61 1.07 -10.04 -8.18
N GLY A 62 0.07 -9.35 -8.69
CA GLY A 62 -0.72 -9.80 -9.83
C GLY A 62 -0.21 -9.25 -11.17
N ARG A 63 -1.09 -9.28 -12.18
CA ARG A 63 -0.73 -8.75 -13.50
C ARG A 63 -0.45 -7.25 -13.46
N ALA A 64 0.56 -6.84 -14.24
CA ALA A 64 0.81 -5.42 -14.48
C ALA A 64 -0.35 -4.82 -15.30
N VAL A 65 -0.73 -3.59 -14.94
CA VAL A 65 -1.69 -2.79 -15.70
C VAL A 65 -0.91 -1.89 -16.65
N PRO A 66 -1.12 -1.98 -17.97
CA PRO A 66 -0.42 -1.13 -18.93
C PRO A 66 -0.72 0.35 -18.69
N VAL A 67 0.31 1.15 -18.45
CA VAL A 67 0.23 2.60 -18.23
C VAL A 67 1.25 3.33 -19.07
N GLY A 68 0.94 4.58 -19.44
CA GLY A 68 1.91 5.50 -20.00
C GLY A 68 2.72 6.23 -18.93
N GLU A 69 3.57 7.16 -19.33
CA GLU A 69 4.35 8.01 -18.42
C GLU A 69 3.44 8.87 -17.51
N ARG A 70 2.25 9.24 -18.02
CA ARG A 70 1.23 10.01 -17.30
C ARG A 70 -0.12 9.37 -17.52
N TYR A 71 -0.87 9.25 -16.44
CA TYR A 71 -2.23 8.67 -16.46
C TYR A 71 -3.05 9.17 -15.27
N ALA A 72 -4.37 8.93 -15.32
CA ALA A 72 -5.29 9.32 -14.27
C ALA A 72 -6.01 8.10 -13.70
N LEU A 73 -5.90 7.87 -12.39
CA LEU A 73 -6.63 6.82 -11.68
C LEU A 73 -7.94 7.33 -11.13
N CYS A 74 -8.97 6.49 -11.20
CA CYS A 74 -10.27 6.78 -10.65
C CYS A 74 -10.20 7.00 -9.13
N ARG A 75 -10.79 8.09 -8.65
CA ARG A 75 -10.89 8.44 -7.24
C ARG A 75 -12.33 8.37 -6.73
N CYS A 76 -13.33 8.54 -7.62
CA CYS A 76 -14.76 8.55 -7.28
C CYS A 76 -15.40 7.14 -7.21
N GLY A 77 -14.70 6.10 -7.64
CA GLY A 77 -15.17 4.71 -7.66
C GLY A 77 -16.21 4.38 -8.74
N ALA A 78 -16.69 5.36 -9.51
CA ALA A 78 -17.79 5.19 -10.45
C ALA A 78 -17.36 5.12 -11.94
N SER A 79 -16.07 5.21 -12.24
CA SER A 79 -15.58 5.06 -13.62
C SER A 79 -16.00 3.71 -14.23
N ALA A 80 -16.43 3.73 -15.48
CA ALA A 80 -16.67 2.52 -16.28
C ALA A 80 -15.38 1.93 -16.87
N ASN A 81 -14.26 2.67 -16.81
CA ASN A 81 -12.94 2.29 -17.33
C ASN A 81 -11.91 2.07 -16.21
N LYS A 82 -12.31 1.45 -15.10
CA LYS A 82 -11.40 1.19 -13.97
C LYS A 82 -10.16 0.39 -14.38
N PRO A 83 -8.97 0.70 -13.83
CA PRO A 83 -8.73 1.64 -12.73
C PRO A 83 -8.63 3.11 -13.17
N PHE A 84 -8.76 3.42 -14.45
CA PHE A 84 -8.56 4.76 -15.00
C PHE A 84 -9.80 5.64 -14.82
N CYS A 85 -9.55 6.94 -14.76
CA CYS A 85 -10.61 7.93 -14.77
C CYS A 85 -11.20 8.10 -16.19
N ASP A 86 -12.52 8.14 -16.29
CA ASP A 86 -13.28 8.37 -17.52
C ASP A 86 -14.08 9.69 -17.51
N GLY A 87 -13.92 10.51 -16.44
CA GLY A 87 -14.66 11.76 -16.28
C GLY A 87 -15.99 11.65 -15.52
N THR A 88 -16.45 10.46 -15.17
CA THR A 88 -17.74 10.24 -14.45
C THR A 88 -17.86 11.10 -13.18
N HIS A 89 -16.75 11.36 -12.47
CA HIS A 89 -16.73 12.21 -11.27
C HIS A 89 -17.35 13.60 -11.48
N ALA A 90 -17.32 14.13 -12.68
CA ALA A 90 -17.86 15.46 -12.99
C ALA A 90 -19.40 15.48 -13.02
N HIS A 91 -20.05 14.32 -13.09
CA HIS A 91 -21.49 14.18 -13.29
C HIS A 91 -22.20 13.37 -12.21
N ASN A 92 -21.46 12.71 -11.31
CA ASN A 92 -22.05 11.84 -10.29
C ASN A 92 -22.12 12.46 -8.89
N GLY A 93 -21.82 13.77 -8.76
CA GLY A 93 -21.81 14.45 -7.47
C GLY A 93 -20.66 14.10 -6.55
N PHE A 94 -19.54 13.58 -7.09
CA PHE A 94 -18.38 13.22 -6.29
C PHE A 94 -17.82 14.40 -5.51
N ASP A 95 -17.83 14.29 -4.19
CA ASP A 95 -17.13 15.20 -3.28
C ASP A 95 -15.71 14.67 -3.01
N GLY A 96 -14.75 15.31 -3.65
CA GLY A 96 -13.33 15.00 -3.51
C GLY A 96 -12.61 15.81 -2.43
N THR A 97 -13.35 16.51 -1.54
CA THR A 97 -12.76 17.29 -0.45
C THR A 97 -11.82 16.44 0.38
N GLU A 98 -10.60 16.94 0.56
CA GLU A 98 -9.58 16.28 1.37
C GLU A 98 -9.79 16.63 2.83
N THR A 99 -9.97 15.61 3.67
CA THR A 99 -10.31 15.73 5.10
C THR A 99 -9.22 15.18 6.02
N ALA A 100 -8.20 14.51 5.45
CA ALA A 100 -7.13 13.91 6.20
C ALA A 100 -6.27 14.95 6.92
N SER A 101 -5.77 14.58 8.11
CA SER A 101 -4.80 15.39 8.85
C SER A 101 -3.55 15.67 8.01
N ARG A 102 -3.01 16.88 8.14
CA ARG A 102 -1.73 17.33 7.55
C ARG A 102 -0.58 17.23 8.53
N ALA A 103 -0.85 16.92 9.79
CA ALA A 103 0.18 16.76 10.79
C ALA A 103 1.10 15.58 10.41
N PRO A 104 2.40 15.65 10.70
CA PRO A 104 3.33 14.54 10.52
C PRO A 104 2.83 13.27 11.24
N PHE A 105 3.20 12.10 10.70
CA PHE A 105 2.82 10.80 11.27
C PHE A 105 3.17 10.71 12.77
N ALA A 106 4.38 11.13 13.13
CA ALA A 106 4.86 11.05 14.51
C ALA A 106 4.01 11.87 15.50
N GLU A 107 3.37 12.96 15.04
CA GLU A 107 2.48 13.78 15.88
C GLU A 107 1.08 13.17 16.05
N GLN A 108 0.69 12.27 15.15
CA GLN A 108 -0.61 11.59 15.15
C GLN A 108 -0.54 10.22 15.83
N ALA A 109 0.65 9.62 15.90
CA ALA A 109 0.83 8.24 16.34
C ALA A 109 0.63 8.09 17.86
N LYS A 110 -0.15 7.07 18.23
CA LYS A 110 -0.12 6.50 19.58
C LYS A 110 1.01 5.50 19.64
N THR A 111 1.74 5.46 20.76
CA THR A 111 2.86 4.56 20.95
C THR A 111 2.54 3.48 21.98
N LEU A 112 2.90 2.24 21.68
CA LEU A 112 2.87 1.11 22.60
C LEU A 112 4.29 0.56 22.71
N ALA A 113 4.77 0.43 23.94
CA ALA A 113 6.11 -0.08 24.23
C ALA A 113 6.06 -1.60 24.47
N GLY A 114 7.01 -2.30 23.85
CA GLY A 114 7.36 -3.67 24.15
C GLY A 114 8.84 -3.82 24.49
N PRO A 115 9.30 -5.02 24.87
CA PRO A 115 10.71 -5.27 25.17
C PRO A 115 11.61 -4.98 23.95
N GLY A 116 12.35 -3.86 23.97
CA GLY A 116 13.27 -3.46 22.91
C GLY A 116 12.63 -2.94 21.63
N MET A 117 11.31 -2.77 21.57
CA MET A 117 10.56 -2.29 20.42
C MET A 117 9.46 -1.29 20.82
N ILE A 118 9.08 -0.44 19.89
CA ILE A 118 7.93 0.47 20.00
C ILE A 118 7.05 0.27 18.77
N LEU A 119 5.76 0.09 18.98
CA LEU A 119 4.74 0.16 17.94
C LEU A 119 4.15 1.56 17.92
N GLU A 120 4.20 2.22 16.77
CA GLU A 120 3.53 3.49 16.47
C GLU A 120 2.27 3.19 15.64
N ASP A 121 1.13 3.72 16.06
CA ASP A 121 -0.19 3.48 15.43
C ASP A 121 -0.94 4.78 15.16
N VAL A 122 -1.22 5.06 13.88
CA VAL A 122 -2.15 6.13 13.46
C VAL A 122 -3.45 5.52 12.98
N GLU A 123 -4.38 5.33 13.90
CA GLU A 123 -5.66 4.64 13.68
C GLU A 123 -6.46 5.19 12.49
N ALA A 124 -6.43 6.51 12.26
CA ALA A 124 -7.12 7.17 11.15
C ALA A 124 -6.65 6.69 9.76
N LEU A 125 -5.50 6.02 9.65
CA LEU A 125 -4.98 5.47 8.41
C LEU A 125 -5.37 3.99 8.19
N CYS A 126 -6.28 3.43 8.99
CA CYS A 126 -6.67 2.02 8.86
C CYS A 126 -7.35 1.76 7.51
N ALA A 127 -6.74 0.92 6.69
CA ALA A 127 -7.27 0.49 5.40
C ALA A 127 -7.99 -0.87 5.45
N SER A 128 -8.27 -1.40 6.63
CA SER A 128 -8.97 -2.68 6.88
C SER A 128 -8.35 -3.90 6.14
N ALA A 129 -7.04 -3.90 5.91
CA ALA A 129 -6.35 -5.01 5.27
C ALA A 129 -6.07 -6.19 6.22
N ARG A 130 -6.23 -6.01 7.53
CA ARG A 130 -6.23 -7.04 8.60
C ARG A 130 -4.93 -7.82 8.80
N PHE A 131 -3.80 -7.36 8.31
CA PHE A 131 -2.50 -7.98 8.60
C PHE A 131 -2.10 -7.89 10.08
N CYS A 132 -2.73 -7.01 10.84
CA CYS A 132 -2.45 -6.77 12.26
C CYS A 132 -3.26 -7.64 13.23
N ASP A 133 -3.91 -8.68 12.74
CA ASP A 133 -4.84 -9.52 13.50
C ASP A 133 -4.70 -10.99 13.06
N VAL A 134 -3.45 -11.49 13.10
CA VAL A 134 -3.11 -12.82 12.57
C VAL A 134 -3.35 -13.90 13.61
N ALA A 135 -2.89 -13.71 14.85
CA ALA A 135 -3.05 -14.67 15.95
C ALA A 135 -3.76 -13.98 17.12
N ASP A 136 -2.99 -13.33 17.98
CA ASP A 136 -3.47 -12.25 18.83
C ASP A 136 -3.28 -10.95 18.06
N SER A 137 -3.89 -9.86 18.47
CA SER A 137 -3.69 -8.59 17.78
C SER A 137 -2.26 -8.07 17.99
N ILE A 138 -1.70 -7.33 17.00
CA ILE A 138 -0.37 -6.74 17.10
C ILE A 138 -0.19 -5.90 18.37
N TRP A 139 -1.28 -5.28 18.86
CA TRP A 139 -1.27 -4.46 20.08
C TRP A 139 -1.06 -5.30 21.36
N THR A 140 -1.40 -6.59 21.32
CA THR A 140 -1.12 -7.54 22.41
C THR A 140 0.24 -8.20 22.22
N SER A 141 0.57 -8.58 20.98
CA SER A 141 1.83 -9.25 20.65
C SER A 141 3.05 -8.39 20.90
N ILE A 142 2.96 -7.05 20.78
CA ILE A 142 4.07 -6.12 21.06
C ILE A 142 4.60 -6.26 22.52
N GLU A 143 3.78 -6.67 23.45
CA GLU A 143 4.18 -6.85 24.86
C GLU A 143 5.07 -8.08 25.09
N ARG A 144 5.12 -9.01 24.11
CA ARG A 144 5.81 -10.30 24.18
C ARG A 144 6.99 -10.44 23.21
N VAL A 145 7.46 -9.35 22.62
CA VAL A 145 8.52 -9.34 21.57
C VAL A 145 9.93 -9.65 22.12
N ASP A 146 10.08 -10.03 23.37
CA ASP A 146 11.25 -10.73 23.92
C ASP A 146 11.31 -12.19 23.43
N ASP A 147 10.17 -12.79 23.08
CA ASP A 147 10.11 -14.03 22.30
C ASP A 147 10.44 -13.71 20.81
N PRO A 148 11.45 -14.37 20.21
CA PRO A 148 11.82 -14.15 18.83
C PRO A 148 10.67 -14.40 17.83
N ALA A 149 9.79 -15.36 18.07
CA ALA A 149 8.67 -15.67 17.17
C ALA A 149 7.60 -14.56 17.21
N GLU A 150 7.29 -14.03 18.40
CA GLU A 150 6.39 -12.88 18.56
C GLU A 150 6.99 -11.61 17.92
N ARG A 151 8.31 -11.43 18.08
CA ARG A 151 9.04 -10.31 17.46
C ARG A 151 8.92 -10.36 15.94
N ASP A 152 9.18 -11.52 15.34
CA ASP A 152 9.10 -11.69 13.88
C ASP A 152 7.66 -11.51 13.39
N LEU A 153 6.66 -11.98 14.14
CA LEU A 153 5.24 -11.80 13.85
C LEU A 153 4.86 -10.31 13.85
N VAL A 154 5.21 -9.57 14.91
CA VAL A 154 4.92 -8.13 15.03
C VAL A 154 5.55 -7.32 13.88
N ILE A 155 6.80 -7.65 13.50
CA ILE A 155 7.47 -7.03 12.35
C ILE A 155 6.72 -7.37 11.07
N HIS A 156 6.34 -8.63 10.87
CA HIS A 156 5.57 -9.07 9.71
C HIS A 156 4.24 -8.32 9.60
N GLU A 157 3.44 -8.31 10.65
CA GLU A 157 2.13 -7.63 10.68
C GLU A 157 2.24 -6.14 10.37
N ALA A 158 3.19 -5.44 11.00
CA ALA A 158 3.40 -4.02 10.78
C ALA A 158 3.86 -3.73 9.35
N THR A 159 4.82 -4.50 8.82
CA THR A 159 5.41 -4.27 7.50
C THR A 159 4.46 -4.61 6.35
N HIS A 160 3.46 -5.46 6.56
CA HIS A 160 2.43 -5.80 5.58
C HIS A 160 1.23 -4.84 5.58
N CYS A 161 1.09 -3.96 6.58
CA CYS A 161 0.05 -2.94 6.60
C CYS A 161 0.18 -1.97 5.40
N PRO A 162 -0.76 -1.95 4.42
CA PRO A 162 -0.57 -1.18 3.18
C PRO A 162 -0.61 0.33 3.37
N SER A 163 -1.27 0.80 4.41
CA SER A 163 -1.35 2.24 4.70
C SER A 163 -0.15 2.77 5.49
N GLY A 164 0.72 1.85 5.98
CA GLY A 164 1.74 2.21 6.94
C GLY A 164 1.17 2.82 8.22
N ARG A 165 -0.09 2.52 8.56
CA ARG A 165 -0.71 2.88 9.85
C ARG A 165 0.19 2.47 11.00
N LEU A 166 0.75 1.25 10.90
CA LEU A 166 1.58 0.60 11.91
C LEU A 166 3.06 0.71 11.51
N VAL A 167 3.87 1.23 12.41
CA VAL A 167 5.32 1.28 12.26
C VAL A 167 5.97 0.75 13.54
N VAL A 168 6.84 -0.23 13.40
CA VAL A 168 7.60 -0.79 14.52
C VAL A 168 9.01 -0.26 14.45
N ARG A 169 9.53 0.21 15.61
CA ARG A 169 10.90 0.72 15.75
C ARG A 169 11.66 -0.05 16.81
N ASP A 170 12.94 -0.23 16.56
CA ASP A 170 13.88 -0.70 17.58
C ASP A 170 14.18 0.44 18.57
N THR A 171 14.07 0.18 19.86
CA THR A 171 14.27 1.23 20.90
C THR A 171 15.72 1.66 21.06
N ALA A 172 16.68 0.78 20.74
CA ALA A 172 18.10 1.08 20.92
C ALA A 172 18.63 2.00 19.79
N THR A 173 18.10 1.86 18.58
CA THR A 173 18.57 2.59 17.41
C THR A 173 17.58 3.65 16.92
N GLY A 174 16.29 3.55 17.29
CA GLY A 174 15.20 4.33 16.73
C GLY A 174 14.85 3.96 15.27
N ALA A 175 15.54 2.98 14.69
CA ALA A 175 15.34 2.59 13.29
C ALA A 175 13.98 1.88 13.10
N PRO A 176 13.20 2.26 12.09
CA PRO A 176 11.98 1.53 11.76
C PRO A 176 12.29 0.21 11.05
N HIS A 177 11.48 -0.80 11.34
CA HIS A 177 11.43 -2.01 10.54
C HIS A 177 10.54 -1.74 9.33
N GLU A 178 11.12 -1.31 8.22
CA GLU A 178 10.42 -0.98 6.99
C GLU A 178 11.02 -1.73 5.80
N PRO A 179 10.19 -2.37 4.95
CA PRO A 179 10.68 -2.99 3.73
C PRO A 179 11.15 -1.95 2.72
N VAL A 180 12.10 -2.32 1.88
CA VAL A 180 12.55 -1.48 0.77
C VAL A 180 11.65 -1.75 -0.44
N PHE A 181 10.92 -0.75 -0.88
CA PHE A 181 10.05 -0.83 -2.05
C PHE A 181 10.59 0.02 -3.22
N ALA A 182 10.50 -0.53 -4.42
CA ALA A 182 10.50 0.29 -5.63
C ALA A 182 9.19 1.09 -5.71
N ALA A 183 9.25 2.30 -6.27
CA ALA A 183 8.07 3.13 -6.48
C ALA A 183 7.04 2.39 -7.36
N SER A 184 5.86 2.11 -6.81
CA SER A 184 4.78 1.37 -7.49
C SER A 184 3.42 1.63 -6.84
N ILE A 185 2.34 1.32 -7.58
CA ILE A 185 0.97 1.37 -7.09
C ILE A 185 0.35 -0.02 -7.24
N GLY A 186 -0.08 -0.62 -6.14
CA GLY A 186 -0.87 -1.84 -6.12
C GLY A 186 -2.37 -1.51 -6.14
N LEU A 187 -3.13 -2.14 -7.02
CA LEU A 187 -4.59 -2.16 -6.95
C LEU A 187 -4.96 -3.31 -6.01
N VAL A 188 -5.35 -2.98 -4.78
CA VAL A 188 -5.60 -4.00 -3.76
C VAL A 188 -6.86 -4.79 -4.10
N GLU A 189 -6.75 -6.12 -4.03
CA GLU A 189 -7.86 -7.07 -4.08
C GLU A 189 -7.85 -7.92 -2.81
N ASP A 190 -9.02 -8.13 -2.25
CA ASP A 190 -9.23 -8.91 -1.02
C ASP A 190 -10.27 -10.01 -1.26
N PRO A 191 -9.84 -11.19 -1.75
CA PRO A 191 -10.74 -12.29 -2.03
C PRO A 191 -11.49 -12.80 -0.78
N ALA A 192 -10.84 -12.75 0.39
CA ALA A 192 -11.47 -13.19 1.65
C ALA A 192 -12.64 -12.29 2.08
N LYS A 193 -12.67 -11.04 1.60
CA LYS A 193 -13.77 -10.07 1.81
C LYS A 193 -14.60 -9.86 0.55
N THR A 194 -14.28 -10.54 -0.56
CA THR A 194 -14.96 -10.40 -1.85
C THR A 194 -15.07 -8.92 -2.27
N CYS A 195 -14.01 -8.14 -2.06
CA CYS A 195 -14.00 -6.73 -2.40
C CYS A 195 -12.63 -6.27 -2.93
N SER A 196 -12.66 -5.19 -3.70
CA SER A 196 -11.48 -4.43 -4.09
C SER A 196 -11.13 -3.41 -2.99
N GLY A 197 -9.86 -3.23 -2.71
CA GLY A 197 -9.35 -2.31 -1.68
C GLY A 197 -8.85 -0.98 -2.24
N PRO A 198 -7.97 -0.29 -1.50
CA PRO A 198 -7.39 1.00 -1.89
C PRO A 198 -6.34 0.89 -3.00
N LEU A 199 -5.75 2.04 -3.37
CA LEU A 199 -4.46 2.08 -4.05
C LEU A 199 -3.38 1.91 -2.98
N TYR A 200 -2.59 0.86 -3.07
CA TYR A 200 -1.40 0.63 -2.24
C TYR A 200 -0.19 1.31 -2.88
N VAL A 201 0.12 2.52 -2.45
CA VAL A 201 1.25 3.31 -2.96
C VAL A 201 2.49 2.97 -2.15
N ARG A 202 3.57 2.59 -2.83
CA ARG A 202 4.82 2.10 -2.23
C ARG A 202 6.04 2.87 -2.73
N GLY A 203 7.11 2.89 -1.91
CA GLY A 203 8.42 3.40 -2.30
C GLY A 203 8.54 4.92 -2.25
N GLY A 204 7.86 5.57 -1.31
CA GLY A 204 8.06 6.99 -1.03
C GLY A 204 7.56 7.94 -2.13
N ILE A 205 6.48 7.59 -2.82
CA ILE A 205 5.90 8.45 -3.86
C ILE A 205 5.22 9.67 -3.22
N PRO A 206 5.60 10.90 -3.55
CA PRO A 206 4.94 12.10 -3.06
C PRO A 206 3.47 12.16 -3.49
N VAL A 207 2.58 12.46 -2.53
CA VAL A 207 1.16 12.74 -2.78
C VAL A 207 0.94 14.24 -2.56
N VAL A 208 0.60 14.93 -3.64
CA VAL A 208 0.36 16.37 -3.65
C VAL A 208 -1.14 16.63 -3.67
N SER A 209 -1.61 17.41 -2.72
CA SER A 209 -3.01 17.82 -2.56
C SER A 209 -3.49 18.70 -3.70
N ALA A 210 -4.80 18.85 -3.80
CA ALA A 210 -5.46 19.75 -4.75
C ALA A 210 -5.09 21.22 -4.55
N ASP A 211 -4.65 21.63 -3.36
CA ASP A 211 -4.17 22.97 -3.06
C ASP A 211 -2.68 23.20 -3.38
N GLY A 212 -1.99 22.15 -3.85
CA GLY A 212 -0.57 22.19 -4.21
C GLY A 212 0.39 21.87 -3.06
N SER A 213 -0.09 21.73 -1.82
CA SER A 213 0.74 21.27 -0.70
C SER A 213 0.95 19.75 -0.75
N ALA A 214 2.08 19.26 -0.25
CA ALA A 214 2.34 17.83 -0.18
C ALA A 214 1.93 17.26 1.18
N TYR A 215 1.41 16.03 1.16
CA TYR A 215 1.35 15.20 2.37
C TYR A 215 2.75 14.71 2.73
N GLU A 216 2.95 14.31 3.99
CA GLU A 216 4.20 13.68 4.41
C GLU A 216 4.53 12.50 3.49
N VAL A 217 5.76 12.49 2.96
CA VAL A 217 6.22 11.38 2.13
C VAL A 217 6.52 10.18 3.02
N ARG A 218 5.78 9.10 2.80
CA ARG A 218 5.89 7.87 3.58
C ARG A 218 6.19 6.68 2.66
N ASN A 219 6.85 5.67 3.21
CA ASN A 219 7.20 4.47 2.45
C ASN A 219 5.99 3.73 1.88
N ARG A 220 4.86 3.79 2.61
CA ARG A 220 3.59 3.15 2.25
C ARG A 220 2.42 4.06 2.59
N VAL A 221 1.48 4.21 1.67
CA VAL A 221 0.18 4.87 1.92
C VAL A 221 -0.93 4.16 1.15
N ALA A 222 -2.12 4.14 1.72
CA ALA A 222 -3.32 3.61 1.08
C ALA A 222 -4.25 4.76 0.67
N LEU A 223 -4.47 4.96 -0.64
CA LEU A 223 -5.35 6.02 -1.14
C LEU A 223 -6.73 5.44 -1.49
N CYS A 224 -7.76 6.19 -1.13
CA CYS A 224 -9.14 5.84 -1.43
C CYS A 224 -9.40 5.86 -2.94
N ARG A 225 -9.90 4.76 -3.54
CA ARG A 225 -10.31 4.70 -4.96
C ARG A 225 -11.81 4.46 -5.17
N ARG A 226 -12.60 4.38 -4.09
CA ARG A 226 -14.06 4.25 -4.17
C ARG A 226 -14.81 5.57 -3.96
N GLY A 227 -14.17 6.60 -3.41
CA GLY A 227 -14.70 7.96 -3.32
C GLY A 227 -15.33 8.35 -2.01
N GLU A 228 -15.61 7.41 -1.10
CA GLU A 228 -16.45 7.67 0.09
C GLU A 228 -15.68 7.65 1.43
N SER A 229 -14.36 7.54 1.40
CA SER A 229 -13.56 7.66 2.61
C SER A 229 -13.86 8.97 3.33
N LYS A 230 -13.97 8.92 4.65
CA LYS A 230 -14.09 10.08 5.53
C LYS A 230 -12.74 10.70 5.86
N ASN A 231 -11.63 10.06 5.41
CA ASN A 231 -10.25 10.49 5.62
C ASN A 231 -9.54 10.74 4.27
N LYS A 232 -10.26 11.27 3.27
CA LYS A 232 -9.68 11.53 1.94
C LYS A 232 -8.45 12.44 2.00
N PRO A 233 -7.37 12.14 1.26
CA PRO A 233 -7.28 11.16 0.18
C PRO A 233 -7.01 9.73 0.64
N PHE A 234 -6.69 9.50 1.92
CA PHE A 234 -6.37 8.18 2.43
C PHE A 234 -7.62 7.29 2.54
N CYS A 235 -7.39 5.99 2.50
CA CYS A 235 -8.42 5.00 2.78
C CYS A 235 -8.74 4.98 4.28
N ASP A 236 -10.01 4.74 4.62
CA ASP A 236 -10.52 4.55 5.98
C ASP A 236 -11.13 3.16 6.22
N GLY A 237 -10.94 2.22 5.27
CA GLY A 237 -11.44 0.86 5.36
C GLY A 237 -12.91 0.68 4.92
N SER A 238 -13.67 1.74 4.73
CA SER A 238 -15.09 1.69 4.41
C SER A 238 -15.46 1.00 3.08
N HIS A 239 -14.47 0.69 2.23
CA HIS A 239 -14.67 -0.13 1.02
C HIS A 239 -15.12 -1.57 1.34
N VAL A 240 -14.75 -2.10 2.50
CA VAL A 240 -15.14 -3.45 2.94
C VAL A 240 -16.63 -3.50 3.25
N ASP A 241 -17.15 -2.51 4.00
CA ASP A 241 -18.56 -2.49 4.45
C ASP A 241 -19.55 -2.48 3.30
N ILE A 242 -19.18 -1.89 2.17
CA ILE A 242 -20.07 -1.77 1.00
C ILE A 242 -19.75 -2.79 -0.10
N GLY A 243 -18.78 -3.68 0.10
CA GLY A 243 -18.37 -4.64 -0.92
C GLY A 243 -17.93 -3.96 -2.23
N PHE A 244 -17.05 -2.93 -2.15
CA PHE A 244 -16.58 -2.24 -3.35
C PHE A 244 -15.89 -3.21 -4.30
N SER A 245 -16.29 -3.21 -5.58
CA SER A 245 -15.61 -3.95 -6.65
C SER A 245 -15.24 -3.01 -7.79
N ASP A 246 -14.04 -3.15 -8.31
CA ASP A 246 -13.61 -2.44 -9.52
C ASP A 246 -13.74 -3.28 -10.81
N GLY A 247 -14.09 -4.56 -10.66
CA GLY A 247 -14.27 -5.49 -11.77
C GLY A 247 -12.97 -5.94 -12.44
N LEU A 248 -11.82 -5.82 -11.76
CA LEU A 248 -10.50 -6.22 -12.28
C LEU A 248 -10.05 -7.61 -11.82
N SER A 249 -10.64 -8.11 -10.72
CA SER A 249 -10.40 -9.46 -10.16
C SER A 249 -11.30 -10.53 -10.78
#